data_28e424f4b674e706ee478bf02dc6e159
#
_entry.id   28e424f4b674e706ee478bf02dc6e159
#
_cell.length_a   1.000
_cell.length_b   1.000
_cell.length_c   1.000
_cell.angle_alpha   90.00
_cell.angle_beta   90.00
_cell.angle_gamma   90.00
#
_symmetry.space_group_name_H-M   'P 1'
#
loop_
_entity.id
_entity.type
_entity.pdbx_description
1 polymer ?
#
loop_
_entity_poly.entity_id
_entity_poly.type
_entity_poly.pdbx_seq_one_letter_code
_entity_poly.pdbx_strand_id
1 'polypeptide(L)'
;MRRSQIARLAQAGIVAVALIVAAEVALAHAIVLEESPAPNSVVKGPNVPLKLRFNVRIDAARSRLLLFMPDGSTRDLTIKPHSPPDVLTADADGLALGVYKLHWLVLASDGHITQGDILFSVTNP
;
A
#
# COMPACT_ATOMS: atom_id res chain seq x y z
N MET A 1 -4.22 -13.18 54.77
CA MET A 1 -5.13 -12.21 54.15
C MET A 1 -4.40 -11.14 53.35
N ARG A 2 -3.33 -10.54 53.83
CA ARG A 2 -2.62 -9.46 53.09
C ARG A 2 -1.95 -9.91 51.82
N ARG A 3 -1.46 -11.14 51.69
CA ARG A 3 -0.78 -11.67 50.49
C ARG A 3 -1.71 -11.87 49.30
N SER A 4 -3.00 -12.17 49.49
CA SER A 4 -3.95 -12.38 48.39
C SER A 4 -4.45 -11.09 47.76
N GLN A 5 -4.45 -9.96 48.48
CA GLN A 5 -4.85 -8.66 47.94
C GLN A 5 -3.77 -8.04 47.04
N ILE A 6 -2.48 -8.22 47.37
CA ILE A 6 -1.35 -7.73 46.58
C ILE A 6 -1.25 -8.48 45.23
N ALA A 7 -1.49 -9.80 45.21
CA ALA A 7 -1.48 -10.61 44.00
C ALA A 7 -2.59 -10.23 43.02
N ARG A 8 -3.78 -9.84 43.50
CA ARG A 8 -4.90 -9.39 42.63
C ARG A 8 -4.64 -8.05 41.98
N LEU A 9 -3.98 -7.10 42.63
CA LEU A 9 -3.63 -5.80 42.09
C LEU A 9 -2.55 -5.90 41.01
N ALA A 10 -1.56 -6.80 41.16
CA ALA A 10 -0.51 -7.02 40.18
C ALA A 10 -1.05 -7.61 38.88
N GLN A 11 -2.03 -8.52 38.92
CA GLN A 11 -2.65 -9.09 37.72
C GLN A 11 -3.47 -8.07 36.91
N ALA A 12 -4.20 -7.18 37.57
CA ALA A 12 -4.98 -6.13 36.87
C ALA A 12 -4.08 -5.13 36.11
N GLY A 13 -2.90 -4.79 36.65
CA GLY A 13 -1.96 -3.88 35.99
C GLY A 13 -1.34 -4.45 34.72
N ILE A 14 -1.01 -5.74 34.67
CA ILE A 14 -0.42 -6.40 33.50
C ILE A 14 -1.41 -6.46 32.32
N VAL A 15 -2.69 -6.74 32.57
CA VAL A 15 -3.72 -6.80 31.52
C VAL A 15 -3.97 -5.44 30.88
N ALA A 16 -3.97 -4.34 31.63
CA ALA A 16 -4.15 -2.98 31.12
C ALA A 16 -3.01 -2.55 30.17
N VAL A 17 -1.77 -2.88 30.47
CA VAL A 17 -0.60 -2.56 29.62
C VAL A 17 -0.65 -3.35 28.31
N ALA A 18 -1.04 -4.62 28.31
CA ALA A 18 -1.15 -5.44 27.10
C ALA A 18 -2.22 -4.90 26.13
N LEU A 19 -3.35 -4.39 26.61
CA LEU A 19 -4.41 -3.80 25.80
C LEU A 19 -3.97 -2.50 25.11
N ILE A 20 -3.19 -1.64 25.75
CA ILE A 20 -2.66 -0.39 25.18
C ILE A 20 -1.69 -0.69 24.03
N VAL A 21 -0.78 -1.65 24.18
CA VAL A 21 0.18 -2.03 23.14
C VAL A 21 -0.54 -2.61 21.91
N ALA A 22 -1.59 -3.42 22.07
CA ALA A 22 -2.37 -3.98 20.98
C ALA A 22 -3.12 -2.89 20.18
N ALA A 23 -3.63 -1.83 20.83
CA ALA A 23 -4.33 -0.73 20.18
C ALA A 23 -3.39 0.12 19.31
N GLU A 24 -2.13 0.34 19.69
CA GLU A 24 -1.15 1.10 18.90
C GLU A 24 -0.76 0.38 17.60
N VAL A 25 -0.62 -0.94 17.60
CA VAL A 25 -0.25 -1.73 16.41
C VAL A 25 -1.35 -1.69 15.34
N ALA A 26 -2.63 -1.58 15.72
CA ALA A 26 -3.77 -1.60 14.79
C ALA A 26 -3.88 -0.35 13.89
N LEU A 27 -3.19 0.77 14.20
CA LEU A 27 -3.30 2.05 13.47
C LEU A 27 -2.20 2.27 12.42
N ALA A 28 -1.28 1.32 12.22
CA ALA A 28 0.01 1.56 11.57
C ALA A 28 0.08 1.18 10.08
N HIS A 29 -0.98 0.65 9.44
CA HIS A 29 -0.90 0.17 8.05
C HIS A 29 -1.67 1.06 7.07
N ALA A 30 -1.01 1.43 5.94
CA ALA A 30 -1.67 2.01 4.80
C ALA A 30 -2.58 0.97 4.14
N ILE A 31 -3.83 1.35 3.85
CA ILE A 31 -4.81 0.51 3.16
C ILE A 31 -5.14 1.18 1.83
N VAL A 32 -5.11 0.41 0.73
CA VAL A 32 -5.53 0.89 -0.58
C VAL A 32 -7.06 0.98 -0.62
N LEU A 33 -7.59 2.15 -0.93
CA LEU A 33 -9.02 2.42 -1.06
C LEU A 33 -9.48 2.40 -2.51
N GLU A 34 -8.63 2.83 -3.45
CA GLU A 34 -8.89 2.82 -4.89
C GLU A 34 -7.66 2.35 -5.65
N GLU A 35 -7.86 1.50 -6.65
CA GLU A 35 -6.85 1.01 -7.56
C GLU A 35 -7.33 1.18 -8.99
N SER A 36 -6.54 1.86 -9.84
CA SER A 36 -6.78 1.96 -11.27
C SER A 36 -5.47 1.70 -12.02
N PRO A 37 -5.38 0.68 -12.89
CA PRO A 37 -6.41 -0.29 -13.22
C PRO A 37 -6.88 -1.11 -12.02
N ALA A 38 -8.16 -1.52 -12.03
CA ALA A 38 -8.68 -2.41 -11.00
C ALA A 38 -7.98 -3.78 -11.07
N PRO A 39 -7.82 -4.50 -9.94
CA PRO A 39 -7.21 -5.82 -9.96
C PRO A 39 -7.89 -6.78 -10.93
N ASN A 40 -7.08 -7.49 -11.72
CA ASN A 40 -7.52 -8.45 -12.74
C ASN A 40 -8.38 -7.84 -13.87
N SER A 41 -8.33 -6.53 -14.06
CA SER A 41 -9.05 -5.86 -15.14
C SER A 41 -8.29 -5.96 -16.47
N VAL A 42 -9.01 -5.68 -17.56
CA VAL A 42 -8.48 -5.57 -18.91
C VAL A 42 -8.61 -4.12 -19.35
N VAL A 43 -7.51 -3.50 -19.74
CA VAL A 43 -7.48 -2.11 -20.15
C VAL A 43 -6.94 -1.97 -21.57
N LYS A 44 -7.30 -0.90 -22.25
CA LYS A 44 -6.80 -0.59 -23.60
C LYS A 44 -5.46 0.14 -23.47
N GLY A 45 -4.46 -0.35 -24.22
CA GLY A 45 -3.16 0.31 -24.33
C GLY A 45 -3.08 1.23 -25.55
N PRO A 46 -1.86 1.71 -25.88
CA PRO A 46 -0.59 1.40 -25.23
C PRO A 46 -0.30 2.21 -23.96
N ASN A 47 -1.01 3.30 -23.70
CA ASN A 47 -0.74 4.21 -22.60
C ASN A 47 -1.79 4.02 -21.51
N VAL A 48 -1.32 3.63 -20.32
CA VAL A 48 -2.20 3.27 -19.19
C VAL A 48 -1.89 4.18 -18.01
N PRO A 49 -2.83 5.06 -17.63
CA PRO A 49 -2.69 5.86 -16.42
C PRO A 49 -2.92 4.99 -15.19
N LEU A 50 -2.10 5.17 -14.17
CA LEU A 50 -2.16 4.43 -12.91
C LEU A 50 -2.50 5.39 -11.78
N LYS A 51 -3.36 4.92 -10.87
CA LYS A 51 -3.75 5.68 -9.67
C LYS A 51 -3.98 4.75 -8.50
N LEU A 52 -3.40 5.09 -7.36
CA LEU A 52 -3.62 4.43 -6.08
C LEU A 52 -4.03 5.49 -5.05
N ARG A 53 -5.13 5.26 -4.34
CA ARG A 53 -5.54 6.10 -3.22
C ARG A 53 -5.54 5.28 -1.93
N PHE A 54 -4.98 5.86 -0.90
CA PHE A 54 -4.78 5.22 0.41
C PHE A 54 -5.64 5.89 1.49
N ASN A 55 -5.77 5.21 2.63
CA ASN A 55 -6.49 5.74 3.80
C ASN A 55 -5.67 6.72 4.64
N VAL A 56 -4.38 6.91 4.31
CA VAL A 56 -3.44 7.77 5.03
C VAL A 56 -2.58 8.57 4.04
N ARG A 57 -1.91 9.60 4.54
CA ARG A 57 -0.93 10.36 3.75
C ARG A 57 0.27 9.49 3.42
N ILE A 58 0.77 9.62 2.20
CA ILE A 58 1.89 8.85 1.65
C ILE A 58 3.04 9.81 1.34
N ASP A 59 4.26 9.39 1.70
CA ASP A 59 5.48 10.07 1.27
C ASP A 59 5.83 9.59 -0.15
N ALA A 60 5.41 10.36 -1.16
CA ALA A 60 5.60 10.00 -2.56
C ALA A 60 7.08 9.91 -2.95
N ALA A 61 7.94 10.77 -2.38
CA ALA A 61 9.37 10.78 -2.69
C ALA A 61 10.09 9.50 -2.24
N ARG A 62 9.55 8.80 -1.24
CA ARG A 62 10.11 7.56 -0.70
C ARG A 62 9.26 6.34 -1.04
N SER A 63 8.29 6.49 -1.92
CA SER A 63 7.44 5.40 -2.41
C SER A 63 7.89 4.98 -3.81
N ARG A 64 7.57 3.74 -4.21
CA ARG A 64 7.98 3.19 -5.51
C ARG A 64 6.82 2.46 -6.19
N LEU A 65 6.78 2.58 -7.51
CA LEU A 65 5.91 1.82 -8.39
C LEU A 65 6.78 1.05 -9.39
N LEU A 66 6.77 -0.26 -9.31
CA LEU A 66 7.56 -1.14 -10.17
C LEU A 66 6.62 -1.97 -11.05
N LEU A 67 6.75 -1.83 -12.36
CA LEU A 67 5.93 -2.57 -13.32
C LEU A 67 6.67 -3.79 -13.83
N PHE A 68 6.10 -4.97 -13.60
CA PHE A 68 6.58 -6.23 -14.19
C PHE A 68 5.90 -6.43 -15.53
N MET A 69 6.72 -6.53 -16.59
CA MET A 69 6.28 -6.66 -17.97
C MET A 69 5.96 -8.13 -18.32
N PRO A 70 5.20 -8.38 -19.41
CA PRO A 70 4.91 -9.76 -19.83
C PRO A 70 6.14 -10.61 -20.15
N ASP A 71 7.24 -10.00 -20.56
CA ASP A 71 8.51 -10.69 -20.85
C ASP A 71 9.39 -10.96 -19.61
N GLY A 72 8.92 -10.59 -18.42
CA GLY A 72 9.66 -10.73 -17.17
C GLY A 72 10.58 -9.58 -16.82
N SER A 73 10.76 -8.60 -17.71
CA SER A 73 11.50 -7.38 -17.40
C SER A 73 10.72 -6.48 -16.45
N THR A 74 11.41 -5.50 -15.86
CA THR A 74 10.82 -4.54 -14.92
C THR A 74 11.07 -3.12 -15.37
N ARG A 75 10.15 -2.23 -14.99
CA ARG A 75 10.25 -0.79 -15.24
C ARG A 75 9.87 -0.03 -13.98
N ASP A 76 10.76 0.83 -13.48
CA ASP A 76 10.41 1.79 -12.45
C ASP A 76 9.56 2.90 -13.07
N LEU A 77 8.38 3.15 -12.50
CA LEU A 77 7.50 4.22 -12.95
C LEU A 77 7.75 5.49 -12.15
N THR A 78 7.77 6.62 -12.86
CA THR A 78 7.89 7.92 -12.22
C THR A 78 6.58 8.32 -11.57
N ILE A 79 6.60 8.51 -10.26
CA ILE A 79 5.44 9.01 -9.52
C ILE A 79 5.28 10.49 -9.84
N LYS A 80 4.09 10.89 -10.30
CA LYS A 80 3.81 12.28 -10.66
C LYS A 80 3.80 13.18 -9.41
N PRO A 81 4.40 14.38 -9.50
CA PRO A 81 4.31 15.37 -8.43
C PRO A 81 2.90 15.99 -8.35
N HIS A 82 2.62 16.67 -7.24
CA HIS A 82 1.40 17.46 -7.04
C HIS A 82 0.08 16.68 -7.00
N SER A 83 0.13 15.38 -6.74
CA SER A 83 -1.07 14.60 -6.39
C SER A 83 -1.54 14.92 -4.97
N PRO A 84 -2.82 14.68 -4.64
CA PRO A 84 -3.27 14.75 -3.25
C PRO A 84 -2.41 13.90 -2.32
N PRO A 85 -2.31 14.25 -1.01
CA PRO A 85 -1.36 13.60 -0.09
C PRO A 85 -1.56 12.09 0.10
N ASP A 86 -2.75 11.57 -0.17
CA ASP A 86 -3.12 10.17 -0.04
C ASP A 86 -3.14 9.42 -1.38
N VAL A 87 -2.66 10.05 -2.46
CA VAL A 87 -2.77 9.52 -3.84
C VAL A 87 -1.39 9.42 -4.48
N LEU A 88 -1.12 8.29 -5.15
CA LEU A 88 -0.01 8.12 -6.08
C LEU A 88 -0.56 7.99 -7.50
N THR A 89 0.03 8.72 -8.44
CA THR A 89 -0.28 8.60 -9.88
C THR A 89 0.99 8.43 -10.68
N ALA A 90 0.89 7.67 -11.77
CA ALA A 90 1.97 7.48 -12.73
C ALA A 90 1.38 7.13 -14.09
N ASP A 91 2.16 7.29 -15.16
CA ASP A 91 1.80 6.84 -16.49
C ASP A 91 2.70 5.68 -16.90
N ALA A 92 2.08 4.58 -17.35
CA ALA A 92 2.78 3.48 -17.99
C ALA A 92 2.54 3.57 -19.49
N ASP A 93 3.52 4.09 -20.20
CA ASP A 93 3.39 4.38 -21.64
C ASP A 93 4.05 3.30 -22.48
N GLY A 94 3.53 3.12 -23.72
CA GLY A 94 4.09 2.22 -24.70
C GLY A 94 3.99 0.75 -24.32
N LEU A 95 2.93 0.35 -23.63
CA LEU A 95 2.76 -1.04 -23.20
C LEU A 95 2.30 -1.93 -24.34
N ALA A 96 2.99 -3.05 -24.53
CA ALA A 96 2.57 -4.12 -25.44
C ALA A 96 1.39 -4.90 -24.85
N LEU A 97 0.75 -5.71 -25.70
CA LEU A 97 -0.31 -6.62 -25.25
C LEU A 97 0.24 -7.63 -24.25
N GLY A 98 -0.53 -7.96 -23.24
CA GLY A 98 -0.16 -8.99 -22.29
C GLY A 98 -0.58 -8.70 -20.86
N VAL A 99 -0.08 -9.53 -19.94
CA VAL A 99 -0.38 -9.45 -18.52
C VAL A 99 0.75 -8.73 -17.80
N TYR A 100 0.39 -7.77 -16.96
CA TYR A 100 1.29 -6.93 -16.18
C TYR A 100 1.03 -7.13 -14.69
N LYS A 101 2.08 -6.93 -13.89
CA LYS A 101 1.95 -6.84 -12.43
C LYS A 101 2.56 -5.52 -11.97
N LEU A 102 1.75 -4.67 -11.37
CA LEU A 102 2.22 -3.47 -10.70
C LEU A 102 2.51 -3.81 -9.25
N HIS A 103 3.78 -3.70 -8.86
CA HIS A 103 4.19 -3.78 -7.46
C HIS A 103 4.31 -2.37 -6.90
N TRP A 104 3.57 -2.07 -5.84
CA TRP A 104 3.66 -0.80 -5.16
C TRP A 104 4.27 -0.98 -3.77
N LEU A 105 5.15 -0.05 -3.42
CA LEU A 105 5.74 0.05 -2.09
C LEU A 105 5.58 1.49 -1.64
N VAL A 106 4.88 1.71 -0.54
CA VAL A 106 4.59 3.04 -0.04
C VAL A 106 5.09 3.22 1.39
N LEU A 107 5.63 4.41 1.65
CA LEU A 107 5.96 4.87 2.98
C LEU A 107 4.82 5.77 3.46
N ALA A 108 4.10 5.32 4.48
CA ALA A 108 3.09 6.15 5.13
C ALA A 108 3.74 7.27 5.95
N SER A 109 3.01 8.35 6.19
CA SER A 109 3.52 9.52 6.92
C SER A 109 3.95 9.21 8.36
N ASP A 110 3.48 8.10 8.93
CA ASP A 110 3.89 7.62 10.26
C ASP A 110 5.18 6.77 10.25
N GLY A 111 5.81 6.59 9.08
CA GLY A 111 7.07 5.84 8.91
C GLY A 111 6.91 4.35 8.62
N HIS A 112 5.69 3.82 8.50
CA HIS A 112 5.47 2.42 8.17
C HIS A 112 5.46 2.19 6.66
N ILE A 113 6.08 1.07 6.24
CA ILE A 113 6.13 0.64 4.84
C ILE A 113 5.04 -0.41 4.61
N THR A 114 4.26 -0.23 3.53
CA THR A 114 3.27 -1.20 3.07
C THR A 114 3.50 -1.46 1.58
N GLN A 115 3.26 -2.68 1.13
CA GLN A 115 3.45 -3.08 -0.26
C GLN A 115 2.36 -4.03 -0.71
N GLY A 116 2.13 -4.09 -2.02
CA GLY A 116 1.15 -4.97 -2.63
C GLY A 116 1.33 -5.07 -4.14
N ASP A 117 0.53 -5.93 -4.76
CA ASP A 117 0.56 -6.19 -6.19
C ASP A 117 -0.83 -6.01 -6.80
N ILE A 118 -0.84 -5.52 -8.05
CA ILE A 118 -2.04 -5.43 -8.88
C ILE A 118 -1.74 -6.09 -10.21
N LEU A 119 -2.53 -7.10 -10.57
CA LEU A 119 -2.48 -7.71 -11.89
C LEU A 119 -3.50 -7.05 -12.81
N PHE A 120 -3.10 -6.74 -14.03
CA PHE A 120 -3.99 -6.26 -15.09
C PHE A 120 -3.48 -6.70 -16.46
N SER A 121 -4.36 -6.71 -17.44
CA SER A 121 -4.03 -7.06 -18.83
C SER A 121 -4.21 -5.86 -19.74
N VAL A 122 -3.35 -5.75 -20.74
CA VAL A 122 -3.42 -4.71 -21.77
C VAL A 122 -3.84 -5.35 -23.09
N THR A 123 -4.85 -4.75 -23.72
CA THR A 123 -5.34 -5.12 -25.06
C THR A 123 -5.09 -4.02 -26.06
N ASN A 124 -5.39 -4.29 -27.34
CA ASN A 124 -5.33 -3.29 -28.40
C ASN A 124 -6.27 -2.10 -28.12
N PRO A 125 -5.86 -0.89 -28.52
CA PRO A 125 -6.69 0.28 -28.41
C PRO A 125 -7.97 0.19 -29.23
#